data_ee7918af3a169547388e5d237e07dc46
#
_entry.id   ee7918af3a169547388e5d237e07dc46
#
_cell.length_a   1.000
_cell.length_b   1.000
_cell.length_c   1.000
_cell.angle_alpha   90.00
_cell.angle_beta   90.00
_cell.angle_gamma   90.00
#
_symmetry.space_group_name_H-M   'P 1'
#
loop_
_entity.id
_entity.type
_entity.pdbx_description
1 polymer ?
#
loop_
_entity_poly.entity_id
_entity_poly.type
_entity_poly.pdbx_seq_one_letter_code
_entity_poly.pdbx_strand_id
1 'polypeptide(L)'
;MKTPILKNSLRGILTVLLLTLAVSLAYSTEGGVVQIYKNATAPFDDEKQVDAALTLPIPSVLVTERYQGGQFRTETRKDKMQRFKCSQCHNNKPVKIARAADIAHGEIALDHGSESDARPLSCYTCHKKDERDFLITEEGSKIDMDHSYQMCGQCHFRQKKDWVGGAHGKRISHWAGQRVVKNCTGCHDPHSPRFKKRWPVTYSPPLSKGK
;
A
#
# COMPACT_ATOMS: atom_id res chain seq x y z
N MET A 1 -31.80 65.89 -5.54
CA MET A 1 -30.97 65.12 -4.58
C MET A 1 -31.55 63.71 -4.49
N LYS A 2 -30.94 62.75 -5.12
CA LYS A 2 -31.43 61.36 -5.07
C LYS A 2 -30.73 60.64 -3.90
N THR A 3 -31.53 60.14 -3.00
CA THR A 3 -31.11 59.62 -1.68
C THR A 3 -30.18 58.38 -1.78
N PRO A 4 -29.03 58.40 -1.08
CA PRO A 4 -28.06 57.26 -1.09
C PRO A 4 -28.57 56.01 -0.39
N ILE A 5 -29.65 56.09 0.35
CA ILE A 5 -30.22 55.02 1.17
C ILE A 5 -30.74 53.85 0.30
N LEU A 6 -31.34 54.14 -0.86
CA LEU A 6 -31.91 53.08 -1.72
C LEU A 6 -30.84 52.18 -2.38
N LYS A 7 -29.66 52.74 -2.69
CA LYS A 7 -28.56 51.94 -3.30
C LYS A 7 -27.91 50.96 -2.33
N ASN A 8 -27.84 51.33 -1.05
CA ASN A 8 -27.25 50.43 -0.04
C ASN A 8 -28.19 49.28 0.35
N SER A 9 -29.52 49.56 0.37
CA SER A 9 -30.52 48.53 0.59
C SER A 9 -30.55 47.47 -0.53
N LEU A 10 -30.45 47.91 -1.78
CA LEU A 10 -30.45 46.99 -2.93
C LEU A 10 -29.19 46.12 -2.97
N ARG A 11 -28.03 46.68 -2.59
CA ARG A 11 -26.77 45.92 -2.46
C ARG A 11 -26.85 44.87 -1.35
N GLY A 12 -27.41 45.21 -0.19
CA GLY A 12 -27.61 44.27 0.92
C GLY A 12 -28.52 43.11 0.53
N ILE A 13 -29.62 43.38 -0.15
CA ILE A 13 -30.55 42.31 -0.61
C ILE A 13 -29.88 41.39 -1.63
N LEU A 14 -29.11 41.98 -2.57
CA LEU A 14 -28.39 41.20 -3.58
C LEU A 14 -27.32 40.28 -2.94
N THR A 15 -26.61 40.79 -1.92
CA THR A 15 -25.58 40.00 -1.19
C THR A 15 -26.21 38.85 -0.40
N VAL A 16 -27.34 39.09 0.25
CA VAL A 16 -28.07 38.02 0.97
C VAL A 16 -28.60 36.96 0.00
N LEU A 17 -29.13 37.42 -1.15
CA LEU A 17 -29.64 36.50 -2.18
C LEU A 17 -28.51 35.64 -2.79
N LEU A 18 -27.34 36.22 -3.04
CA LEU A 18 -26.17 35.48 -3.51
C LEU A 18 -25.62 34.47 -2.47
N LEU A 19 -25.63 34.88 -1.19
CA LEU A 19 -25.22 33.99 -0.09
C LEU A 19 -26.22 32.81 0.08
N THR A 20 -27.52 33.07 0.00
CA THR A 20 -28.51 31.98 0.08
C THR A 20 -28.43 31.04 -1.13
N LEU A 21 -28.16 31.57 -2.33
CA LEU A 21 -27.96 30.76 -3.53
C LEU A 21 -26.69 29.90 -3.44
N ALA A 22 -25.60 30.47 -2.91
CA ALA A 22 -24.35 29.71 -2.69
C ALA A 22 -24.50 28.61 -1.65
N VAL A 23 -25.26 28.86 -0.58
CA VAL A 23 -25.55 27.86 0.44
C VAL A 23 -26.44 26.73 -0.13
N SER A 24 -27.46 27.08 -0.93
CA SER A 24 -28.30 26.05 -1.56
C SER A 24 -27.56 25.22 -2.61
N LEU A 25 -26.59 25.78 -3.33
CA LEU A 25 -25.72 25.02 -4.24
C LEU A 25 -24.74 24.10 -3.48
N ALA A 26 -24.27 24.52 -2.30
CA ALA A 26 -23.41 23.68 -1.46
C ALA A 26 -24.16 22.47 -0.85
N TYR A 27 -25.46 22.58 -0.61
CA TYR A 27 -26.30 21.47 -0.12
C TYR A 27 -26.75 20.50 -1.20
N SER A 28 -26.62 20.85 -2.49
CA SER A 28 -27.07 19.99 -3.60
C SER A 28 -26.02 18.99 -4.08
N THR A 29 -24.84 18.92 -3.47
CA THR A 29 -23.93 17.82 -3.72
C THR A 29 -24.43 16.59 -2.94
N GLU A 30 -25.26 15.78 -3.59
CA GLU A 30 -25.63 14.44 -3.09
C GLU A 30 -24.41 13.49 -3.04
N GLY A 31 -23.27 14.01 -2.64
CA GLY A 31 -22.04 13.25 -2.40
C GLY A 31 -21.95 12.87 -0.94
N GLY A 32 -21.71 11.63 -0.64
CA GLY A 32 -21.49 11.17 0.72
C GLY A 32 -22.34 9.98 1.12
N VAL A 33 -22.68 9.87 2.40
CA VAL A 33 -23.37 8.71 3.00
C VAL A 33 -24.68 8.38 2.30
N VAL A 34 -25.45 9.40 1.87
CA VAL A 34 -26.73 9.22 1.17
C VAL A 34 -26.54 8.53 -0.18
N GLN A 35 -25.51 8.90 -0.94
CA GLN A 35 -25.22 8.28 -2.23
C GLN A 35 -24.70 6.85 -2.04
N ILE A 36 -23.87 6.61 -1.01
CA ILE A 36 -23.42 5.26 -0.64
C ILE A 36 -24.62 4.39 -0.28
N TYR A 37 -25.54 4.90 0.53
CA TYR A 37 -26.76 4.18 0.89
C TYR A 37 -27.65 3.88 -0.32
N LYS A 38 -27.90 4.86 -1.19
CA LYS A 38 -28.66 4.68 -2.42
C LYS A 38 -28.03 3.60 -3.32
N ASN A 39 -26.71 3.63 -3.48
CA ASN A 39 -26.00 2.64 -4.27
C ASN A 39 -26.04 1.23 -3.65
N ALA A 40 -25.97 1.16 -2.31
CA ALA A 40 -26.01 -0.12 -1.59
C ALA A 40 -27.41 -0.75 -1.57
N THR A 41 -28.47 0.06 -1.68
CA THR A 41 -29.86 -0.38 -1.67
C THR A 41 -30.50 -0.41 -3.07
N ALA A 42 -29.76 0.01 -4.12
CA ALA A 42 -30.23 -0.09 -5.49
C ALA A 42 -30.44 -1.57 -5.87
N PRO A 43 -31.49 -1.89 -6.65
CA PRO A 43 -31.65 -3.23 -7.17
C PRO A 43 -30.39 -3.69 -7.89
N PHE A 44 -29.98 -4.92 -7.63
CA PHE A 44 -28.84 -5.51 -8.31
C PHE A 44 -29.18 -5.72 -9.79
N ASP A 45 -28.35 -5.13 -10.64
CA ASP A 45 -28.44 -5.31 -12.08
C ASP A 45 -27.51 -6.45 -12.49
N ASP A 46 -28.05 -7.64 -12.68
CA ASP A 46 -27.32 -8.85 -13.04
C ASP A 46 -26.87 -8.85 -14.52
N GLU A 47 -27.42 -7.99 -15.35
CA GLU A 47 -26.98 -7.82 -16.74
C GLU A 47 -25.78 -6.89 -16.85
N LYS A 48 -25.51 -6.08 -15.84
CA LYS A 48 -24.39 -5.16 -15.82
C LYS A 48 -23.08 -5.89 -15.58
N GLN A 49 -22.40 -6.29 -16.64
CA GLN A 49 -21.04 -6.79 -16.54
C GLN A 49 -20.10 -5.68 -16.09
N VAL A 50 -19.62 -5.80 -14.86
CA VAL A 50 -18.54 -4.93 -14.35
C VAL A 50 -17.21 -5.56 -14.74
N ASP A 51 -16.49 -4.95 -15.67
CA ASP A 51 -15.11 -5.34 -15.92
C ASP A 51 -14.24 -4.92 -14.71
N ALA A 52 -14.03 -5.87 -13.84
CA ALA A 52 -13.23 -5.67 -12.63
C ALA A 52 -11.78 -5.23 -12.92
N ALA A 53 -11.28 -5.49 -14.15
CA ALA A 53 -9.95 -5.06 -14.56
C ALA A 53 -9.87 -3.55 -14.81
N LEU A 54 -10.98 -2.92 -15.18
CA LEU A 54 -11.05 -1.48 -15.46
C LEU A 54 -11.25 -0.63 -14.20
N THR A 55 -11.77 -1.21 -13.12
CA THR A 55 -12.17 -0.44 -11.93
C THR A 55 -11.01 -0.07 -11.01
N LEU A 56 -9.91 -0.80 -11.01
CA LEU A 56 -8.73 -0.50 -10.18
C LEU A 56 -7.46 -0.97 -10.90
N PRO A 57 -6.82 -0.13 -11.70
CA PRO A 57 -5.49 -0.45 -12.23
C PRO A 57 -4.50 -0.46 -11.06
N ILE A 58 -4.29 -1.63 -10.48
CA ILE A 58 -3.28 -1.81 -9.43
C ILE A 58 -1.92 -1.95 -10.13
N PRO A 59 -0.96 -1.04 -9.89
CA PRO A 59 0.38 -1.16 -10.42
C PRO A 59 0.95 -2.51 -10.00
N SER A 60 1.30 -3.35 -10.97
CA SER A 60 1.69 -4.73 -10.71
C SER A 60 2.64 -5.26 -11.77
N VAL A 61 3.48 -6.20 -11.38
CA VAL A 61 4.42 -6.91 -12.24
C VAL A 61 4.08 -8.39 -12.32
N LEU A 62 4.43 -9.02 -13.42
CA LEU A 62 4.23 -10.45 -13.63
C LEU A 62 5.16 -11.23 -12.68
N VAL A 63 4.60 -12.21 -11.98
CA VAL A 63 5.39 -13.12 -11.16
C VAL A 63 6.07 -14.17 -12.05
N THR A 64 7.38 -14.37 -11.85
CA THR A 64 8.19 -15.29 -12.66
C THR A 64 7.98 -16.75 -12.28
N GLU A 65 7.43 -17.01 -11.09
CA GLU A 65 7.13 -18.35 -10.60
C GLU A 65 5.97 -18.97 -11.36
N ARG A 66 6.10 -20.25 -11.68
CA ARG A 66 5.00 -21.02 -12.29
C ARG A 66 4.00 -21.44 -11.22
N TYR A 67 2.73 -21.25 -11.53
CA TYR A 67 1.62 -21.66 -10.70
C TYR A 67 0.64 -22.53 -11.50
N GLN A 68 0.05 -23.55 -10.89
CA GLN A 68 -0.88 -24.45 -11.58
C GLN A 68 -2.11 -23.73 -12.15
N GLY A 69 -2.52 -22.63 -11.53
CA GLY A 69 -3.59 -21.75 -12.00
C GLY A 69 -3.17 -20.74 -13.09
N GLY A 70 -1.99 -20.90 -13.68
CA GLY A 70 -1.45 -20.04 -14.72
C GLY A 70 -0.58 -18.90 -14.17
N GLN A 71 -0.44 -17.84 -14.97
CA GLN A 71 0.35 -16.67 -14.59
C GLN A 71 -0.44 -15.76 -13.65
N PHE A 72 0.25 -15.15 -12.70
CA PHE A 72 -0.34 -14.15 -11.81
C PHE A 72 0.61 -12.97 -11.61
N ARG A 73 0.12 -11.91 -10.99
CA ARG A 73 0.87 -10.68 -10.78
C ARG A 73 1.00 -10.36 -9.30
N THR A 74 2.01 -9.58 -8.97
CA THR A 74 2.16 -8.99 -7.64
C THR A 74 2.20 -7.47 -7.72
N GLU A 75 1.75 -6.80 -6.68
CA GLU A 75 1.82 -5.34 -6.60
C GLU A 75 3.27 -4.84 -6.68
N THR A 76 3.45 -3.67 -7.28
CA THR A 76 4.74 -2.98 -7.33
C THR A 76 5.12 -2.43 -5.94
N ARG A 77 6.43 -2.30 -5.73
CA ARG A 77 6.98 -1.76 -4.47
C ARG A 77 7.72 -0.45 -4.69
N LYS A 78 8.41 -0.29 -5.81
CA LYS A 78 9.29 0.87 -6.08
C LYS A 78 8.57 2.21 -6.00
N ASP A 79 7.35 2.27 -6.49
CA ASP A 79 6.50 3.47 -6.47
C ASP A 79 6.02 3.87 -5.07
N LYS A 80 6.11 2.94 -4.09
CA LYS A 80 5.73 3.15 -2.69
C LYS A 80 6.92 3.43 -1.78
N MET A 81 8.13 3.42 -2.31
CA MET A 81 9.36 3.64 -1.55
C MET A 81 9.71 5.13 -1.53
N GLN A 82 9.76 5.72 -0.34
CA GLN A 82 9.99 7.16 -0.18
C GLN A 82 11.34 7.65 -0.72
N ARG A 83 12.36 6.79 -0.75
CA ARG A 83 13.74 7.15 -1.09
C ARG A 83 14.32 6.31 -2.25
N PHE A 84 13.48 5.81 -3.10
CA PHE A 84 13.91 5.17 -4.35
C PHE A 84 14.10 6.26 -5.44
N LYS A 85 15.19 6.30 -6.18
CA LYS A 85 16.26 5.28 -6.33
C LYS A 85 17.40 5.53 -5.34
N CYS A 86 17.92 4.44 -4.79
CA CYS A 86 19.08 4.45 -3.87
C CYS A 86 20.34 4.99 -4.55
N SER A 87 20.52 4.77 -5.86
CA SER A 87 21.60 5.27 -6.69
C SER A 87 21.71 6.80 -6.74
N GLN A 88 20.68 7.55 -6.32
CA GLN A 88 20.78 9.00 -6.20
C GLN A 88 21.84 9.42 -5.17
N CYS A 89 21.97 8.66 -4.08
CA CYS A 89 23.00 8.86 -3.06
C CYS A 89 24.17 7.86 -3.21
N HIS A 90 23.87 6.61 -3.61
CA HIS A 90 24.86 5.53 -3.77
C HIS A 90 25.32 5.41 -5.23
N ASN A 91 26.01 6.44 -5.72
CA ASN A 91 26.44 6.62 -7.11
C ASN A 91 27.97 6.64 -7.32
N ASN A 92 28.73 6.03 -6.40
CA ASN A 92 30.20 6.01 -6.40
C ASN A 92 30.88 7.39 -6.26
N LYS A 93 30.13 8.46 -6.04
CA LYS A 93 30.70 9.77 -5.68
C LYS A 93 31.00 9.80 -4.20
N PRO A 94 32.11 10.43 -3.78
CA PRO A 94 32.40 10.58 -2.36
C PRO A 94 31.29 11.38 -1.68
N VAL A 95 30.64 10.78 -0.69
CA VAL A 95 29.63 11.45 0.10
C VAL A 95 30.35 12.41 1.07
N LYS A 96 30.16 13.70 0.87
CA LYS A 96 30.79 14.74 1.70
C LYS A 96 30.19 14.86 3.12
N ILE A 97 29.15 14.11 3.42
CA ILE A 97 28.40 14.24 4.67
C ILE A 97 28.63 12.96 5.50
N ALA A 98 29.46 13.05 6.53
CA ALA A 98 29.78 11.93 7.42
C ALA A 98 28.55 11.34 8.17
N ARG A 99 27.43 12.07 8.22
CA ARG A 99 26.17 11.67 8.88
C ARG A 99 25.03 11.29 7.92
N ALA A 100 25.31 11.13 6.63
CA ALA A 100 24.27 10.78 5.67
C ALA A 100 23.66 9.40 5.94
N ALA A 101 24.43 8.47 6.51
CA ALA A 101 23.93 7.16 6.91
C ALA A 101 22.92 7.27 8.06
N ASP A 102 23.23 8.07 9.08
CA ASP A 102 22.35 8.26 10.24
C ASP A 102 21.05 8.97 9.85
N ILE A 103 21.15 9.98 8.98
CA ILE A 103 19.95 10.72 8.49
C ILE A 103 19.11 9.87 7.56
N ALA A 104 19.73 9.06 6.70
CA ALA A 104 19.03 8.30 5.67
C ALA A 104 18.54 6.92 6.14
N HIS A 105 19.21 6.33 7.13
CA HIS A 105 18.98 4.95 7.55
C HIS A 105 18.94 4.76 9.08
N GLY A 106 19.10 5.82 9.88
CA GLY A 106 19.19 5.73 11.34
C GLY A 106 17.91 5.21 12.01
N GLU A 107 16.79 5.27 11.32
CA GLU A 107 15.50 4.73 11.78
C GLU A 107 15.30 3.24 11.42
N ILE A 108 16.21 2.64 10.62
CA ILE A 108 16.08 1.24 10.21
C ILE A 108 16.72 0.36 11.28
N ALA A 109 15.88 -0.23 12.13
CA ALA A 109 16.28 -1.31 13.00
C ALA A 109 16.26 -2.63 12.24
N LEU A 110 17.41 -3.30 12.09
CA LEU A 110 17.47 -4.64 11.53
C LEU A 110 17.22 -5.67 12.63
N ASP A 111 15.98 -6.10 12.70
CA ASP A 111 15.46 -7.06 13.69
C ASP A 111 15.17 -8.44 13.08
N HIS A 112 15.67 -8.64 11.86
CA HIS A 112 15.51 -9.85 11.08
C HIS A 112 16.68 -10.79 11.36
N GLY A 113 16.39 -11.97 11.90
CA GLY A 113 17.41 -12.97 12.25
C GLY A 113 18.14 -12.74 13.57
N SER A 114 17.69 -11.79 14.41
CA SER A 114 18.40 -11.42 15.65
C SER A 114 18.22 -12.42 16.80
N GLU A 115 17.17 -13.26 16.79
CA GLU A 115 16.82 -14.06 17.97
C GLU A 115 17.27 -15.53 17.93
N SER A 116 17.73 -16.06 16.82
CA SER A 116 17.91 -17.51 16.70
C SER A 116 19.10 -17.98 15.87
N ASP A 117 19.82 -17.10 15.19
CA ASP A 117 20.76 -17.55 14.20
C ASP A 117 22.22 -17.26 14.54
N ALA A 118 23.04 -18.29 14.40
CA ALA A 118 24.50 -18.19 14.44
C ALA A 118 25.08 -17.24 13.36
N ARG A 119 24.25 -16.69 12.50
CA ARG A 119 24.60 -15.71 11.47
C ARG A 119 23.62 -14.55 11.47
N PRO A 120 23.95 -13.43 12.12
CA PRO A 120 23.13 -12.22 12.01
C PRO A 120 23.10 -11.75 10.56
N LEU A 121 21.92 -11.38 10.08
CA LEU A 121 21.76 -10.81 8.76
C LEU A 121 22.41 -9.42 8.71
N SER A 122 22.98 -9.08 7.56
CA SER A 122 23.51 -7.76 7.26
C SER A 122 22.72 -7.10 6.15
N CYS A 123 22.89 -5.79 5.95
CA CYS A 123 22.28 -5.07 4.84
C CYS A 123 22.59 -5.76 3.49
N TYR A 124 23.77 -6.27 3.34
CA TYR A 124 24.27 -6.90 2.11
C TYR A 124 23.84 -8.37 1.93
N THR A 125 23.19 -8.94 2.92
CA THR A 125 22.52 -10.24 2.75
C THR A 125 21.36 -10.11 1.74
N CYS A 126 20.73 -8.95 1.69
CA CYS A 126 19.57 -8.70 0.84
C CYS A 126 19.84 -7.65 -0.25
N HIS A 127 20.64 -6.62 0.05
CA HIS A 127 20.91 -5.51 -0.87
C HIS A 127 22.24 -5.71 -1.62
N LYS A 128 22.18 -5.48 -2.94
CA LYS A 128 23.40 -5.52 -3.76
C LYS A 128 24.31 -4.34 -3.42
N LYS A 129 25.53 -4.63 -2.98
CA LYS A 129 26.47 -3.65 -2.44
C LYS A 129 26.79 -2.51 -3.40
N ASP A 130 27.04 -2.85 -4.66
CA ASP A 130 27.50 -1.92 -5.68
C ASP A 130 26.35 -1.30 -6.51
N GLU A 131 25.14 -1.88 -6.42
CA GLU A 131 23.97 -1.46 -7.18
C GLU A 131 22.71 -1.54 -6.29
N ARG A 132 22.61 -0.60 -5.35
CA ARG A 132 21.61 -0.64 -4.27
C ARG A 132 20.17 -0.44 -4.71
N ASP A 133 19.93 -0.13 -5.97
CA ASP A 133 18.59 -0.16 -6.57
C ASP A 133 18.06 -1.59 -6.73
N PHE A 134 18.91 -2.61 -6.47
CA PHE A 134 18.58 -4.01 -6.59
C PHE A 134 18.81 -4.77 -5.29
N LEU A 135 18.01 -5.82 -5.10
CA LEU A 135 18.30 -6.90 -4.19
C LEU A 135 19.24 -7.91 -4.87
N ILE A 136 19.71 -8.90 -4.12
CA ILE A 136 20.69 -9.87 -4.60
C ILE A 136 20.24 -11.30 -4.31
N THR A 137 20.48 -12.22 -5.24
CA THR A 137 20.36 -13.66 -4.96
C THR A 137 21.61 -14.16 -4.25
N GLU A 138 21.54 -15.37 -3.67
CA GLU A 138 22.69 -16.04 -3.07
C GLU A 138 23.86 -16.20 -4.06
N GLU A 139 23.54 -16.40 -5.35
CA GLU A 139 24.52 -16.51 -6.44
C GLU A 139 25.02 -15.14 -6.95
N GLY A 140 24.57 -14.03 -6.37
CA GLY A 140 25.01 -12.68 -6.74
C GLY A 140 24.21 -12.04 -7.89
N SER A 141 23.16 -12.66 -8.39
CA SER A 141 22.31 -12.11 -9.45
C SER A 141 21.40 -11.01 -8.91
N LYS A 142 21.08 -10.04 -9.75
CA LYS A 142 20.19 -8.91 -9.40
C LYS A 142 18.73 -9.36 -9.31
N ILE A 143 18.05 -8.87 -8.29
CA ILE A 143 16.60 -8.98 -8.14
C ILE A 143 16.03 -7.56 -8.12
N ASP A 144 15.06 -7.28 -8.96
CA ASP A 144 14.31 -6.02 -8.92
C ASP A 144 13.49 -5.91 -7.62
N MET A 145 13.38 -4.71 -7.04
CA MET A 145 12.64 -4.48 -5.79
C MET A 145 11.16 -4.90 -5.87
N ASP A 146 10.56 -4.82 -7.07
CA ASP A 146 9.20 -5.30 -7.29
C ASP A 146 9.09 -6.83 -7.27
N HIS A 147 10.22 -7.53 -7.39
CA HIS A 147 10.33 -8.98 -7.29
C HIS A 147 10.93 -9.46 -5.94
N SER A 148 10.76 -8.66 -4.88
CA SER A 148 11.31 -8.97 -3.54
C SER A 148 10.93 -10.35 -3.00
N TYR A 149 9.84 -10.96 -3.48
CA TYR A 149 9.47 -12.34 -3.16
C TYR A 149 10.55 -13.37 -3.55
N GLN A 150 11.37 -13.07 -4.56
CA GLN A 150 12.50 -13.92 -4.95
C GLN A 150 13.58 -13.89 -3.85
N MET A 151 13.87 -12.70 -3.33
CA MET A 151 14.83 -12.54 -2.22
C MET A 151 14.35 -13.26 -0.96
N CYS A 152 13.15 -12.95 -0.51
CA CYS A 152 12.56 -13.56 0.70
C CYS A 152 12.49 -15.09 0.58
N GLY A 153 12.13 -15.56 -0.60
CA GLY A 153 11.94 -16.98 -0.88
C GLY A 153 13.20 -17.84 -0.91
N GLN A 154 14.39 -17.25 -0.86
CA GLN A 154 15.64 -18.02 -0.75
C GLN A 154 15.75 -18.70 0.62
N CYS A 155 15.33 -18.00 1.68
CA CYS A 155 15.29 -18.56 3.04
C CYS A 155 13.87 -19.02 3.42
N HIS A 156 12.84 -18.27 3.03
CA HIS A 156 11.44 -18.55 3.33
C HIS A 156 10.75 -19.31 2.18
N PHE A 157 11.37 -20.38 1.71
CA PHE A 157 10.90 -21.14 0.54
C PHE A 157 9.50 -21.77 0.73
N ARG A 158 9.16 -22.18 1.95
CA ARG A 158 7.83 -22.72 2.27
C ARG A 158 6.75 -21.65 2.14
N GLN A 159 6.96 -20.49 2.75
CA GLN A 159 6.05 -19.36 2.68
C GLN A 159 5.91 -18.82 1.25
N LYS A 160 7.02 -18.81 0.49
CA LYS A 160 6.98 -18.49 -0.94
C LYS A 160 6.13 -19.50 -1.72
N LYS A 161 6.28 -20.81 -1.47
CA LYS A 161 5.46 -21.84 -2.09
C LYS A 161 3.98 -21.66 -1.79
N ASP A 162 3.65 -21.37 -0.52
CA ASP A 162 2.28 -21.10 -0.08
C ASP A 162 1.72 -19.82 -0.72
N TRP A 163 2.56 -18.80 -0.86
CA TRP A 163 2.20 -17.54 -1.52
C TRP A 163 1.93 -17.73 -3.02
N VAL A 164 2.77 -18.49 -3.71
CA VAL A 164 2.54 -18.87 -5.11
C VAL A 164 1.25 -19.68 -5.23
N GLY A 165 1.03 -20.63 -4.33
CA GLY A 165 -0.16 -21.48 -4.30
C GLY A 165 -1.45 -20.78 -3.86
N GLY A 166 -1.36 -19.59 -3.25
CA GLY A 166 -2.52 -18.84 -2.77
C GLY A 166 -2.93 -19.12 -1.33
N ALA A 167 -2.20 -19.99 -0.60
CA ALA A 167 -2.44 -20.27 0.81
C ALA A 167 -1.85 -19.17 1.74
N HIS A 168 -0.93 -18.37 1.24
CA HIS A 168 -0.34 -17.23 1.93
C HIS A 168 -0.46 -15.94 1.09
N GLY A 169 -0.52 -14.79 1.76
CA GLY A 169 -0.66 -13.50 1.10
C GLY A 169 -2.11 -13.15 0.77
N LYS A 170 -2.34 -11.88 0.47
CA LYS A 170 -3.67 -11.34 0.19
C LYS A 170 -3.83 -11.02 -1.30
N ARG A 171 -4.85 -11.59 -1.93
CA ARG A 171 -5.31 -11.14 -3.24
C ARG A 171 -5.89 -9.73 -3.12
N ILE A 172 -5.44 -8.81 -3.97
CA ILE A 172 -5.82 -7.39 -3.94
C ILE A 172 -6.63 -6.95 -5.15
N SER A 173 -6.65 -7.77 -6.19
CA SER A 173 -7.62 -7.63 -7.28
C SER A 173 -8.95 -8.28 -6.91
N HIS A 174 -9.98 -7.99 -7.69
CA HIS A 174 -11.29 -8.61 -7.52
C HIS A 174 -11.21 -10.14 -7.49
N TRP A 175 -12.22 -10.79 -6.92
CA TRP A 175 -12.32 -12.26 -6.86
C TRP A 175 -12.31 -12.91 -8.25
N ALA A 176 -12.80 -12.21 -9.28
CA ALA A 176 -12.72 -12.60 -10.68
C ALA A 176 -11.56 -11.88 -11.41
N GLY A 177 -11.18 -12.34 -12.59
CA GLY A 177 -10.10 -11.78 -13.39
C GLY A 177 -8.71 -12.22 -12.95
N GLN A 178 -7.70 -11.55 -13.51
CA GLN A 178 -6.29 -11.89 -13.26
C GLN A 178 -5.93 -11.78 -11.77
N ARG A 179 -5.30 -12.82 -11.25
CA ARG A 179 -4.84 -12.84 -9.86
C ARG A 179 -3.73 -11.82 -9.66
N VAL A 180 -3.96 -10.85 -8.78
CA VAL A 180 -2.95 -9.91 -8.28
C VAL A 180 -2.84 -10.07 -6.76
N VAL A 181 -1.65 -10.31 -6.25
CA VAL A 181 -1.40 -10.62 -4.84
C VAL A 181 -0.45 -9.58 -4.25
N LYS A 182 -0.61 -9.25 -2.97
CA LYS A 182 0.38 -8.43 -2.26
C LYS A 182 1.75 -9.11 -2.29
N ASN A 183 2.78 -8.33 -2.54
CA ASN A 183 4.16 -8.77 -2.38
C ASN A 183 4.45 -9.03 -0.88
N CYS A 184 5.47 -9.82 -0.57
CA CYS A 184 5.89 -10.08 0.82
C CYS A 184 6.07 -8.78 1.60
N THR A 185 6.77 -7.81 1.02
CA THR A 185 7.02 -6.48 1.60
C THR A 185 5.80 -5.56 1.61
N GLY A 186 4.67 -5.97 1.04
CA GLY A 186 3.39 -5.28 1.15
C GLY A 186 2.68 -5.51 2.49
N CYS A 187 3.11 -6.54 3.24
CA CYS A 187 2.59 -6.88 4.57
C CYS A 187 3.70 -6.95 5.62
N HIS A 188 4.87 -7.46 5.26
CA HIS A 188 6.01 -7.62 6.17
C HIS A 188 7.00 -6.47 5.96
N ASP A 189 7.43 -5.83 7.04
CA ASP A 189 8.60 -4.96 7.01
C ASP A 189 9.84 -5.85 6.77
N PRO A 190 10.60 -5.67 5.69
CA PRO A 190 11.73 -6.54 5.40
C PRO A 190 12.85 -6.47 6.46
N HIS A 191 12.92 -5.38 7.22
CA HIS A 191 13.92 -5.19 8.26
C HIS A 191 13.47 -5.74 9.63
N SER A 192 12.15 -5.79 9.87
CA SER A 192 11.52 -6.37 11.07
C SER A 192 10.25 -7.14 10.69
N PRO A 193 10.38 -8.29 9.99
CA PRO A 193 9.24 -8.95 9.33
C PRO A 193 8.29 -9.66 10.29
N ARG A 194 8.67 -9.83 11.56
CA ARG A 194 7.86 -10.53 12.54
C ARG A 194 6.70 -9.69 13.01
N PHE A 195 5.47 -10.19 12.88
CA PHE A 195 4.32 -9.55 13.50
C PHE A 195 4.36 -9.73 15.02
N LYS A 196 4.05 -8.66 15.74
CA LYS A 196 3.80 -8.75 17.18
C LYS A 196 2.67 -9.73 17.43
N LYS A 197 2.81 -10.59 18.46
CA LYS A 197 1.74 -11.48 18.90
C LYS A 197 0.50 -10.65 19.18
N ARG A 198 -0.60 -10.97 18.51
CA ARG A 198 -1.91 -10.34 18.75
C ARG A 198 -2.86 -11.41 19.22
N TRP A 199 -3.53 -11.15 20.32
CA TRP A 199 -4.68 -11.95 20.70
C TRP A 199 -5.83 -11.58 19.76
N PRO A 200 -6.57 -12.57 19.22
CA PRO A 200 -7.78 -12.26 18.47
C PRO A 200 -8.73 -11.47 19.37
N VAL A 201 -9.14 -10.28 18.93
CA VAL A 201 -10.12 -9.44 19.63
C VAL A 201 -11.54 -10.04 19.54
N THR A 202 -11.65 -11.22 18.96
CA THR A 202 -12.93 -11.91 18.65
C THR A 202 -13.51 -12.72 19.81
N TYR A 203 -12.87 -12.74 20.96
CA TYR A 203 -13.51 -13.34 22.13
C TYR A 203 -14.38 -12.30 22.83
N SER A 204 -15.70 -12.51 22.78
CA SER A 204 -16.55 -11.95 23.80
C SER A 204 -15.97 -12.36 25.15
N PRO A 205 -15.73 -11.43 26.08
CA PRO A 205 -15.33 -11.81 27.42
C PRO A 205 -16.33 -12.83 27.95
N PRO A 206 -15.89 -13.90 28.60
CA PRO A 206 -16.82 -14.87 29.19
C PRO A 206 -17.83 -14.10 30.01
N LEU A 207 -19.11 -14.34 29.76
CA LEU A 207 -20.16 -13.76 30.58
C LEU A 207 -19.80 -14.04 32.04
N SER A 208 -19.52 -12.99 32.78
CA SER A 208 -19.29 -13.13 34.22
C SER A 208 -20.53 -13.84 34.79
N LYS A 209 -20.35 -15.08 35.26
CA LYS A 209 -21.42 -15.74 36.02
C LYS A 209 -21.74 -14.79 37.16
N GLY A 210 -22.90 -14.13 37.07
CA GLY A 210 -23.40 -13.29 38.14
C GLY A 210 -23.32 -14.07 39.43
N LYS A 211 -22.73 -13.44 40.43
CA LYS A 211 -22.83 -13.90 41.84
C LYS A 211 -24.23 -13.68 42.32
#